data_4684d6566d14b4685f7eb962144b12aa
#
_entry.id   4684d6566d14b4685f7eb962144b12aa
#
_cell.length_a   1.000
_cell.length_b   1.000
_cell.length_c   1.000
_cell.angle_alpha   90.00
_cell.angle_beta   90.00
_cell.angle_gamma   90.00
#
_symmetry.space_group_name_H-M   'P 1'
#
loop_
_entity.id
_entity.type
_entity.pdbx_description
1 polymer ?
#
loop_
_entity_poly.entity_id
_entity_poly.type
_entity_poly.pdbx_seq_one_letter_code
_entity_poly.pdbx_strand_id
1 'polypeptide(L)'
;MAVSPPTPHLESFKVTAALNIENSEGVDALIDRIFDDALTVMRDRTDISELCTQENLSFSRVMASSANIPDNFAPKFINRTFIPVKLGKLPEMLDLQSSWHAEIDHPFAYNISVPIGGPVSSVRVTHIVESFTSLEALNEKIFSDPRMNNLRDMITGSGVRSLGRITYAKRA
;
A
#
# COMPACT_ATOMS: atom_id res chain seq x y z
N MET A 1 10.13 -2.50 -5.76
CA MET A 1 10.75 -1.77 -4.64
C MET A 1 10.43 -0.29 -4.78
N ALA A 2 10.11 0.38 -3.70
CA ALA A 2 9.84 1.81 -3.71
C ALA A 2 10.63 2.49 -2.60
N VAL A 3 11.08 3.70 -2.86
CA VAL A 3 11.80 4.54 -1.90
C VAL A 3 10.94 5.76 -1.61
N SER A 4 10.65 6.00 -0.34
CA SER A 4 9.96 7.21 0.12
C SER A 4 10.97 8.16 0.75
N PRO A 5 10.89 9.45 0.47
CA PRO A 5 11.77 10.45 1.06
C PRO A 5 11.54 10.53 2.58
N PRO A 6 12.50 11.09 3.33
CA PRO A 6 12.32 11.39 4.74
C PRO A 6 11.11 12.28 4.95
N THR A 7 10.33 11.99 5.98
CA THR A 7 9.29 12.90 6.45
C THR A 7 9.88 13.83 7.50
N PRO A 8 9.22 14.95 7.86
CA PRO A 8 9.74 15.89 8.87
C PRO A 8 10.07 15.26 10.23
N HIS A 9 9.61 14.04 10.48
CA HIS A 9 9.84 13.29 11.73
C HIS A 9 10.76 12.08 11.56
N LEU A 10 11.26 11.83 10.34
CA LEU A 10 12.13 10.69 10.04
C LEU A 10 13.36 11.18 9.28
N GLU A 11 14.51 11.09 9.90
CA GLU A 11 15.79 11.48 9.29
C GLU A 11 16.31 10.46 8.25
N SER A 12 15.54 9.39 7.97
CA SER A 12 15.92 8.29 7.09
C SER A 12 14.95 8.06 5.95
N PHE A 13 15.46 7.52 4.85
CA PHE A 13 14.63 7.04 3.75
C PHE A 13 13.93 5.75 4.12
N LYS A 14 12.67 5.61 3.71
CA LYS A 14 11.94 4.36 3.80
C LYS A 14 12.05 3.59 2.49
N VAL A 15 12.66 2.41 2.52
CA VAL A 15 12.66 1.46 1.41
C VAL A 15 11.56 0.42 1.65
N THR A 16 10.74 0.18 0.65
CA THR A 16 9.67 -0.83 0.73
C THR A 16 9.81 -1.80 -0.42
N ALA A 17 9.94 -3.08 -0.11
CA ALA A 17 9.73 -4.18 -1.04
C ALA A 17 8.32 -4.75 -0.82
N ALA A 18 7.61 -5.08 -1.90
CA ALA A 18 6.31 -5.73 -1.84
C ALA A 18 6.31 -6.97 -2.73
N LEU A 19 5.75 -8.05 -2.22
CA LEU A 19 5.57 -9.32 -2.92
C LEU A 19 4.08 -9.64 -2.91
N ASN A 20 3.58 -10.18 -4.01
CA ASN A 20 2.25 -10.79 -4.06
C ASN A 20 2.38 -12.28 -3.72
N ILE A 21 1.50 -12.74 -2.84
CA ILE A 21 1.38 -14.15 -2.44
C ILE A 21 -0.05 -14.54 -2.72
N GLU A 22 -0.24 -15.64 -3.47
CA GLU A 22 -1.55 -16.01 -4.01
C GLU A 22 -2.53 -16.50 -2.95
N ASN A 23 -2.02 -17.19 -1.93
CA ASN A 23 -2.86 -17.84 -0.93
C ASN A 23 -2.21 -17.87 0.47
N SER A 24 -2.95 -18.33 1.47
CA SER A 24 -2.46 -18.44 2.85
C SER A 24 -1.34 -19.46 3.03
N GLU A 25 -1.33 -20.54 2.25
CA GLU A 25 -0.24 -21.53 2.29
C GLU A 25 1.10 -20.94 1.87
N GLY A 26 1.09 -20.06 0.85
CA GLY A 26 2.27 -19.31 0.45
C GLY A 26 2.72 -18.30 1.51
N VAL A 27 1.81 -17.75 2.30
CA VAL A 27 2.15 -16.88 3.45
C VAL A 27 2.82 -17.71 4.55
N ASP A 28 2.25 -18.87 4.88
CA ASP A 28 2.82 -19.77 5.89
C ASP A 28 4.21 -20.23 5.47
N ALA A 29 4.38 -20.67 4.23
CA ALA A 29 5.69 -21.06 3.70
C ALA A 29 6.71 -19.91 3.71
N LEU A 30 6.29 -18.66 3.47
CA LEU A 30 7.19 -17.51 3.56
C LEU A 30 7.57 -17.24 5.03
N ILE A 31 6.61 -17.33 5.94
CA ILE A 31 6.85 -17.13 7.39
C ILE A 31 7.82 -18.21 7.90
N ASP A 32 7.55 -19.47 7.61
CA ASP A 32 8.41 -20.58 8.00
C ASP A 32 9.84 -20.37 7.48
N ARG A 33 9.98 -20.01 6.20
CA ARG A 33 11.29 -19.72 5.62
C ARG A 33 11.99 -18.54 6.30
N ILE A 34 11.27 -17.47 6.65
CA ILE A 34 11.84 -16.32 7.37
C ILE A 34 12.34 -16.74 8.76
N PHE A 35 11.63 -17.62 9.45
CA PHE A 35 12.00 -18.09 10.78
C PHE A 35 13.01 -19.22 10.76
N ASP A 36 12.93 -20.16 9.84
CA ASP A 36 13.89 -21.26 9.69
C ASP A 36 15.25 -20.76 9.18
N ASP A 37 15.22 -19.84 8.21
CA ASP A 37 16.44 -19.16 7.74
C ASP A 37 16.92 -18.04 8.67
N ALA A 38 16.17 -17.70 9.74
CA ALA A 38 16.48 -16.55 10.58
C ALA A 38 17.91 -16.59 11.16
N LEU A 39 18.42 -17.77 11.47
CA LEU A 39 19.80 -17.94 11.92
C LEU A 39 20.82 -17.80 10.78
N THR A 40 20.48 -18.22 9.57
CA THR A 40 21.34 -18.15 8.39
C THR A 40 21.25 -16.77 7.71
N VAL A 41 20.02 -16.24 7.60
CA VAL A 41 19.73 -14.94 7.02
C VAL A 41 20.16 -13.80 7.94
N MET A 42 20.15 -13.95 9.26
CA MET A 42 20.76 -12.99 10.17
C MET A 42 22.27 -12.90 10.01
N ARG A 43 22.93 -13.98 9.63
CA ARG A 43 24.38 -13.97 9.35
C ARG A 43 24.69 -13.21 8.05
N ASP A 44 23.86 -13.38 7.00
CA ASP A 44 24.07 -12.74 5.69
C ASP A 44 23.44 -11.34 5.61
N ARG A 45 22.59 -10.97 6.58
CA ARG A 45 21.94 -9.65 6.68
C ARG A 45 22.74 -8.60 7.44
N THR A 46 23.90 -8.94 7.96
CA THR A 46 24.74 -7.99 8.72
C THR A 46 24.94 -6.68 7.95
N ASP A 47 25.15 -6.76 6.65
CA ASP A 47 25.39 -5.59 5.82
C ASP A 47 24.16 -4.71 5.60
N ILE A 48 22.95 -5.29 5.57
CA ILE A 48 21.70 -4.51 5.37
C ILE A 48 21.17 -3.97 6.71
N SER A 49 21.25 -4.77 7.78
CA SER A 49 20.79 -4.36 9.09
C SER A 49 21.63 -3.22 9.67
N GLU A 50 22.91 -3.13 9.33
CA GLU A 50 23.76 -1.99 9.68
C GLU A 50 23.33 -0.68 9.00
N LEU A 51 22.65 -0.76 7.85
CA LEU A 51 22.14 0.37 7.11
C LEU A 51 20.69 0.75 7.48
N CYS A 52 19.98 -0.11 8.23
CA CYS A 52 18.59 0.05 8.58
C CYS A 52 18.43 0.41 10.05
N THR A 53 17.77 1.52 10.34
CA THR A 53 17.39 1.89 11.72
C THR A 53 16.17 1.11 12.22
N GLN A 54 15.35 0.58 11.31
CA GLN A 54 14.17 -0.20 11.62
C GLN A 54 13.76 -1.08 10.44
N GLU A 55 13.40 -2.32 10.73
CA GLU A 55 12.79 -3.25 9.77
C GLU A 55 11.38 -3.61 10.21
N ASN A 56 10.43 -3.62 9.27
CA ASN A 56 9.04 -4.02 9.51
C ASN A 56 8.56 -4.96 8.42
N LEU A 57 8.00 -6.08 8.84
CA LEU A 57 7.25 -6.99 7.97
C LEU A 57 5.76 -6.78 8.21
N SER A 58 4.98 -6.64 7.15
CA SER A 58 3.53 -6.50 7.25
C SER A 58 2.83 -7.30 6.16
N PHE A 59 1.78 -8.00 6.55
CA PHE A 59 0.89 -8.71 5.64
C PHE A 59 -0.41 -7.95 5.47
N SER A 60 -0.97 -8.04 4.26
CA SER A 60 -2.27 -7.43 3.96
C SER A 60 -3.02 -8.30 2.97
N ARG A 61 -4.32 -8.44 3.19
CA ARG A 61 -5.22 -9.09 2.24
C ARG A 61 -5.68 -8.07 1.21
N VAL A 62 -5.48 -8.36 -0.07
CA VAL A 62 -6.03 -7.56 -1.17
C VAL A 62 -7.52 -7.84 -1.28
N MET A 63 -8.32 -6.78 -1.26
CA MET A 63 -9.77 -6.81 -1.36
C MET A 63 -10.26 -6.40 -2.74
N ALA A 64 -9.57 -5.45 -3.38
CA ALA A 64 -9.82 -5.04 -4.75
C ALA A 64 -8.55 -4.49 -5.40
N SER A 65 -8.45 -4.61 -6.71
CA SER A 65 -7.35 -4.06 -7.49
C SER A 65 -7.80 -3.74 -8.91
N SER A 66 -7.00 -2.95 -9.63
CA SER A 66 -7.23 -2.68 -11.06
C SER A 66 -7.23 -3.98 -11.86
N ALA A 67 -8.30 -4.21 -12.62
CA ALA A 67 -8.42 -5.40 -13.47
C ALA A 67 -7.60 -5.27 -14.77
N ASN A 68 -7.51 -4.05 -15.31
CA ASN A 68 -6.90 -3.80 -16.61
C ASN A 68 -5.83 -2.71 -16.47
N ILE A 69 -4.58 -3.12 -16.38
CA ILE A 69 -3.45 -2.22 -16.45
C ILE A 69 -2.92 -2.25 -17.88
N PRO A 70 -2.83 -1.11 -18.60
CA PRO A 70 -2.30 -1.09 -19.96
C PRO A 70 -0.90 -1.68 -20.06
N ASP A 71 -0.60 -2.40 -21.14
CA ASP A 71 0.72 -3.03 -21.33
C ASP A 71 1.87 -2.03 -21.36
N ASN A 72 1.61 -0.81 -21.82
CA ASN A 72 2.56 0.29 -21.87
C ASN A 72 2.62 1.11 -20.58
N PHE A 73 1.86 0.77 -19.55
CA PHE A 73 1.87 1.47 -18.27
C PHE A 73 3.26 1.41 -17.62
N ALA A 74 3.84 2.58 -17.39
CA ALA A 74 5.19 2.74 -16.84
C ALA A 74 5.14 3.34 -15.43
N PRO A 75 4.96 2.52 -14.39
CA PRO A 75 4.78 2.99 -13.02
C PRO A 75 6.04 3.70 -12.50
N LYS A 76 5.87 4.92 -12.02
CA LYS A 76 6.98 5.72 -11.45
C LYS A 76 6.78 6.08 -9.99
N PHE A 77 5.53 6.27 -9.57
CA PHE A 77 5.22 6.66 -8.20
C PHE A 77 4.19 5.72 -7.58
N ILE A 78 4.32 5.54 -6.27
CA ILE A 78 3.37 4.82 -5.44
C ILE A 78 2.92 5.73 -4.31
N ASN A 79 1.61 5.91 -4.19
CA ASN A 79 0.98 6.64 -3.10
C ASN A 79 0.15 5.67 -2.26
N ARG A 80 0.45 5.57 -0.97
CA ARG A 80 -0.28 4.72 -0.02
C ARG A 80 -0.98 5.59 0.99
N THR A 81 -2.28 5.39 1.13
CA THR A 81 -3.10 6.05 2.16
C THR A 81 -3.61 4.99 3.12
N PHE A 82 -3.29 5.14 4.40
CA PHE A 82 -3.81 4.32 5.48
C PHE A 82 -4.98 5.06 6.12
N ILE A 83 -6.15 4.47 6.08
CA ILE A 83 -7.41 5.08 6.54
C ILE A 83 -7.86 4.30 7.77
N PRO A 84 -7.86 4.92 8.97
CA PRO A 84 -8.42 4.30 10.15
C PRO A 84 -9.95 4.33 10.06
N VAL A 85 -10.60 3.18 10.20
CA VAL A 85 -12.03 3.01 10.03
C VAL A 85 -12.69 2.76 11.38
N LYS A 86 -13.88 3.33 11.61
CA LYS A 86 -14.69 3.06 12.81
C LYS A 86 -15.03 1.57 12.88
N LEU A 87 -15.02 1.02 14.08
CA LEU A 87 -15.42 -0.37 14.31
C LEU A 87 -16.82 -0.63 13.74
N GLY A 88 -16.97 -1.73 13.03
CA GLY A 88 -18.21 -2.12 12.34
C GLY A 88 -18.42 -1.46 10.97
N LYS A 89 -17.63 -0.45 10.60
CA LYS A 89 -17.75 0.26 9.30
C LYS A 89 -16.79 -0.26 8.23
N LEU A 90 -15.98 -1.27 8.52
CA LEU A 90 -14.99 -1.79 7.58
C LEU A 90 -15.63 -2.36 6.28
N PRO A 91 -16.68 -3.17 6.31
CA PRO A 91 -17.33 -3.66 5.07
C PRO A 91 -17.85 -2.51 4.21
N GLU A 92 -18.56 -1.55 4.79
CA GLU A 92 -19.12 -0.39 4.09
C GLU A 92 -18.00 0.48 3.47
N MET A 93 -16.87 0.64 4.18
CA MET A 93 -15.70 1.35 3.66
C MET A 93 -15.07 0.62 2.47
N LEU A 94 -14.96 -0.71 2.52
CA LEU A 94 -14.41 -1.51 1.44
C LEU A 94 -15.29 -1.45 0.19
N ASP A 95 -16.60 -1.56 0.35
CA ASP A 95 -17.57 -1.46 -0.75
C ASP A 95 -17.50 -0.07 -1.40
N LEU A 96 -17.47 1.00 -0.59
CA LEU A 96 -17.34 2.37 -1.08
C LEU A 96 -16.03 2.56 -1.85
N GLN A 97 -14.90 2.13 -1.28
CA GLN A 97 -13.60 2.30 -1.92
C GLN A 97 -13.49 1.48 -3.21
N SER A 98 -14.00 0.25 -3.22
CA SER A 98 -13.92 -0.64 -4.38
C SER A 98 -14.78 -0.12 -5.54
N SER A 99 -16.05 0.24 -5.28
CA SER A 99 -16.93 0.79 -6.30
C SER A 99 -16.41 2.11 -6.84
N TRP A 100 -15.95 2.98 -5.94
CA TRP A 100 -15.41 4.28 -6.33
C TRP A 100 -14.22 4.17 -7.26
N HIS A 101 -13.21 3.37 -6.90
CA HIS A 101 -12.00 3.20 -7.71
C HIS A 101 -12.28 2.49 -9.04
N ALA A 102 -13.28 1.63 -9.10
CA ALA A 102 -13.69 0.98 -10.35
C ALA A 102 -14.33 1.97 -11.33
N GLU A 103 -14.94 3.04 -10.84
CA GLU A 103 -15.63 4.05 -11.67
C GLU A 103 -14.74 5.23 -12.10
N ILE A 104 -13.62 5.47 -11.41
CA ILE A 104 -12.72 6.57 -11.76
C ILE A 104 -12.03 6.28 -13.07
N ASP A 105 -12.38 7.05 -14.09
CA ASP A 105 -11.68 7.04 -15.38
C ASP A 105 -10.37 7.83 -15.27
N HIS A 106 -9.29 7.12 -14.98
CA HIS A 106 -7.94 7.68 -14.92
C HIS A 106 -6.88 6.60 -15.15
N PRO A 107 -5.79 6.88 -15.88
CA PRO A 107 -4.71 5.93 -16.12
C PRO A 107 -3.85 5.73 -14.84
N PHE A 108 -4.33 4.90 -13.94
CA PHE A 108 -3.62 4.51 -12.73
C PHE A 108 -3.90 3.05 -12.38
N ALA A 109 -3.00 2.43 -11.66
CA ALA A 109 -3.27 1.16 -11.02
C ALA A 109 -3.57 1.38 -9.53
N TYR A 110 -4.52 0.61 -8.99
CA TYR A 110 -4.83 0.68 -7.57
C TYR A 110 -4.89 -0.70 -6.92
N ASN A 111 -4.73 -0.68 -5.61
CA ASN A 111 -4.92 -1.82 -4.74
C ASN A 111 -5.54 -1.36 -3.42
N ILE A 112 -6.64 -1.98 -3.05
CA ILE A 112 -7.33 -1.77 -1.77
C ILE A 112 -7.08 -3.01 -0.93
N SER A 113 -6.50 -2.83 0.25
CA SER A 113 -6.12 -3.94 1.11
C SER A 113 -6.41 -3.67 2.58
N VAL A 114 -6.58 -4.75 3.33
CA VAL A 114 -6.76 -4.74 4.79
C VAL A 114 -5.53 -5.38 5.42
N PRO A 115 -4.87 -4.73 6.38
CA PRO A 115 -3.77 -5.34 7.14
C PRO A 115 -4.26 -6.60 7.87
N ILE A 116 -3.44 -7.67 7.87
CA ILE A 116 -3.71 -8.89 8.64
C ILE A 116 -3.22 -8.72 10.08
N GLY A 117 -2.20 -7.89 10.27
CA GLY A 117 -1.67 -7.52 11.59
C GLY A 117 -1.66 -6.01 11.78
N GLY A 118 -1.55 -5.54 13.01
CA GLY A 118 -1.56 -4.09 13.34
C GLY A 118 -2.96 -3.57 13.72
N PRO A 119 -3.29 -2.30 13.43
CA PRO A 119 -4.56 -1.69 13.84
C PRO A 119 -5.77 -2.46 13.31
N VAL A 120 -6.69 -2.78 14.22
CA VAL A 120 -7.88 -3.60 13.98
C VAL A 120 -8.80 -2.85 13.09
N SER A 121 -9.08 -2.41 12.26
CA SER A 121 -10.03 -1.63 11.44
C SER A 121 -9.31 -0.51 10.70
N SER A 122 -8.59 -0.91 9.69
CA SER A 122 -7.98 0.06 8.78
C SER A 122 -8.01 -0.46 7.34
N VAL A 123 -8.06 0.46 6.39
CA VAL A 123 -7.96 0.19 4.96
C VAL A 123 -6.70 0.86 4.42
N ARG A 124 -5.96 0.16 3.62
CA ARG A 124 -4.85 0.73 2.86
C ARG A 124 -5.25 0.82 1.39
N VAL A 125 -5.30 2.05 0.90
CA VAL A 125 -5.47 2.35 -0.53
C VAL A 125 -4.12 2.68 -1.12
N THR A 126 -3.74 1.97 -2.15
CA THR A 126 -2.49 2.19 -2.88
C THR A 126 -2.81 2.63 -4.31
N HIS A 127 -2.26 3.75 -4.73
CA HIS A 127 -2.29 4.18 -6.11
C HIS A 127 -0.89 4.10 -6.71
N ILE A 128 -0.81 3.64 -7.94
CA ILE A 128 0.42 3.57 -8.71
C ILE A 128 0.19 4.39 -9.98
N VAL A 129 1.05 5.36 -10.23
CA VAL A 129 0.91 6.33 -11.31
C VAL A 129 2.22 6.53 -12.06
N GLU A 130 2.12 7.01 -13.30
CA GLU A 130 3.29 7.25 -14.16
C GLU A 130 3.96 8.60 -13.91
N SER A 131 3.23 9.57 -13.34
CA SER A 131 3.76 10.92 -13.07
C SER A 131 3.14 11.52 -11.81
N PHE A 132 3.80 12.54 -11.28
CA PHE A 132 3.27 13.32 -10.17
C PHE A 132 2.01 14.10 -10.61
N THR A 133 2.01 14.64 -11.82
CA THR A 133 0.83 15.32 -12.41
C THR A 133 -0.39 14.38 -12.46
N SER A 134 -0.17 13.10 -12.84
CA SER A 134 -1.25 12.10 -12.82
C SER A 134 -1.78 11.86 -11.41
N LEU A 135 -0.89 11.89 -10.40
CA LEU A 135 -1.31 11.76 -9.00
C LEU A 135 -2.12 12.97 -8.52
N GLU A 136 -1.74 14.17 -8.90
CA GLU A 136 -2.50 15.39 -8.58
C GLU A 136 -3.87 15.37 -9.21
N ALA A 137 -3.98 15.06 -10.50
CA ALA A 137 -5.26 14.92 -11.21
C ALA A 137 -6.16 13.84 -10.58
N LEU A 138 -5.58 12.72 -10.15
CA LEU A 138 -6.32 11.69 -9.41
C LEU A 138 -6.82 12.22 -8.07
N ASN A 139 -5.98 12.92 -7.31
CA ASN A 139 -6.37 13.50 -6.02
C ASN A 139 -7.51 14.52 -6.19
N GLU A 140 -7.47 15.37 -7.21
CA GLU A 140 -8.56 16.31 -7.51
C GLU A 140 -9.88 15.59 -7.77
N LYS A 141 -9.88 14.53 -8.58
CA LYS A 141 -11.07 13.69 -8.82
C LYS A 141 -11.58 13.06 -7.53
N ILE A 142 -10.68 12.53 -6.70
CA ILE A 142 -11.03 11.93 -5.41
C ILE A 142 -11.67 12.96 -4.49
N PHE A 143 -11.06 14.13 -4.31
CA PHE A 143 -11.53 15.14 -3.35
C PHE A 143 -12.78 15.89 -3.82
N SER A 144 -13.02 15.97 -5.12
CA SER A 144 -14.24 16.59 -5.67
C SER A 144 -15.45 15.65 -5.68
N ASP A 145 -15.27 14.35 -5.44
CA ASP A 145 -16.35 13.38 -5.46
C ASP A 145 -17.26 13.53 -4.22
N PRO A 146 -18.59 13.65 -4.39
CA PRO A 146 -19.53 13.76 -3.27
C PRO A 146 -19.45 12.61 -2.26
N ARG A 147 -19.01 11.43 -2.67
CA ARG A 147 -18.82 10.26 -1.80
C ARG A 147 -17.78 10.49 -0.70
N MET A 148 -16.89 11.50 -0.86
CA MET A 148 -15.97 11.91 0.22
C MET A 148 -16.70 12.36 1.50
N ASN A 149 -17.92 12.86 1.39
CA ASN A 149 -18.71 13.22 2.58
C ASN A 149 -19.08 11.97 3.39
N ASN A 150 -19.44 10.87 2.72
CA ASN A 150 -19.76 9.60 3.37
C ASN A 150 -18.54 9.00 4.08
N LEU A 151 -17.34 9.24 3.51
CA LEU A 151 -16.08 8.75 4.06
C LEU A 151 -15.80 9.31 5.45
N ARG A 152 -16.14 10.59 5.69
CA ARG A 152 -15.96 11.25 7.00
C ARG A 152 -16.72 10.56 8.13
N ASP A 153 -17.87 10.00 7.85
CA ASP A 153 -18.69 9.31 8.85
C ASP A 153 -18.14 7.92 9.22
N MET A 154 -17.26 7.37 8.38
CA MET A 154 -16.68 6.04 8.56
C MET A 154 -15.28 6.05 9.17
N ILE A 155 -14.57 7.19 9.20
CA ILE A 155 -13.20 7.28 9.71
C ILE A 155 -13.13 7.71 11.17
N THR A 156 -12.08 7.30 11.88
CA THR A 156 -11.86 7.63 13.32
C THR A 156 -10.84 8.73 13.54
N GLY A 157 -10.20 9.24 12.50
CA GLY A 157 -9.16 10.26 12.64
C GLY A 157 -8.49 10.55 11.32
N SER A 158 -7.31 11.15 11.37
CA SER A 158 -6.56 11.48 10.17
C SER A 158 -5.92 10.22 9.58
N GLY A 159 -6.09 10.02 8.28
CA GLY A 159 -5.34 9.01 7.55
C GLY A 159 -3.85 9.40 7.42
N VAL A 160 -3.00 8.40 7.27
CA VAL A 160 -1.57 8.59 6.99
C VAL A 160 -1.31 8.33 5.52
N ARG A 161 -0.61 9.26 4.87
CA ARG A 161 -0.23 9.13 3.46
C ARG A 161 1.28 8.99 3.32
N SER A 162 1.70 8.09 2.44
CA SER A 162 3.10 7.85 2.11
C SER A 162 3.27 7.87 0.59
N LEU A 163 4.17 8.72 0.10
CA LEU A 163 4.55 8.78 -1.31
C LEU A 163 5.93 8.18 -1.49
N GLY A 164 6.10 7.36 -2.52
CA GLY A 164 7.37 6.75 -2.86
C GLY A 164 7.66 6.77 -4.36
N ARG A 165 8.94 6.77 -4.71
CA ARG A 165 9.41 6.55 -6.07
C ARG A 165 9.63 5.05 -6.28
N ILE A 166 9.07 4.49 -7.35
CA ILE A 166 9.32 3.11 -7.76
C ILE A 166 10.69 3.07 -8.45
N THR A 167 11.62 2.32 -7.88
CA THR A 167 12.97 2.14 -8.42
C THR A 167 13.12 0.83 -9.18
N TYR A 168 12.28 -0.15 -8.86
CA TYR A 168 12.26 -1.45 -9.51
C TYR A 168 10.84 -2.04 -9.46
N ALA A 169 10.35 -2.50 -10.60
CA ALA A 169 9.12 -3.28 -10.71
C ALA A 169 9.38 -4.46 -11.65
N LYS A 170 9.16 -5.68 -11.18
CA LYS A 170 9.10 -6.88 -12.01
C LYS A 170 7.64 -7.04 -12.42
N ARG A 171 7.37 -7.11 -13.71
CA ARG A 171 6.05 -7.53 -14.21
C ARG A 171 5.92 -9.05 -13.98
N ALA A 172 4.78 -9.45 -13.46
CA ALA A 172 4.42 -10.86 -13.34
C ALA A 172 4.13 -11.44 -14.71
#